data_b2e6c42bcce57a615aa25be4cf3949c6
#
_entry.id   b2e6c42bcce57a615aa25be4cf3949c6
#
_cell.length_a   1.000
_cell.length_b   1.000
_cell.length_c   1.000
_cell.angle_alpha   90.00
_cell.angle_beta   90.00
_cell.angle_gamma   90.00
#
_symmetry.space_group_name_H-M   'P 1'
#
loop_
_entity.id
_entity.type
_entity.pdbx_description
1 polymer ?
#
loop_
_entity_poly.entity_id
_entity_poly.type
_entity_poly.pdbx_seq_one_letter_code
_entity_poly.pdbx_strand_id
1 'polypeptide(L)'
;PVGEIATFPVMHVNQGDFLFNAMITMTRNRVKRLMVCDGLDAVGMVDMTQILSAFSTHSHVLTLRIARSTSIEELALASNKQRQLVESLLSNGIRTRFIMELISAVNEQIIEKAFELVIPPALHNHCCLIVLGSEGRGEQILKTDQDNALIIQDGLEWHQCQSAMNDLTHTLQQLGYPLCPGNVMVNNPKWVHSEQEWKQTLTRWVKKATPDTVMDIAIMADAHAVAGNRELLKPVKQHLSDLMLGQELILTEFCRPALNFSVPLTLFGNVKQSKSGLDIKQGGIFPIVHGVRALCLEHGVTVNNTFERIEQLVSKKVLEQSTADNLSEALKQFFKWRLAQRLSQQHSSNKINVKLMERADRDLLRHSLHVVKKFKQWLGYHYQIRD
;
A
#
# COMPACT_ATOMS: atom_id res chain seq x y z
N PRO A 1 -15.85 -37.45 -3.67
CA PRO A 1 -16.82 -36.57 -4.32
C PRO A 1 -16.16 -35.29 -4.81
N VAL A 2 -16.72 -34.66 -5.87
CA VAL A 2 -16.16 -33.41 -6.46
C VAL A 2 -16.03 -32.28 -5.41
N GLY A 3 -16.96 -32.23 -4.46
CA GLY A 3 -16.93 -31.22 -3.39
C GLY A 3 -15.71 -31.30 -2.46
N GLU A 4 -15.04 -32.44 -2.38
CA GLU A 4 -13.82 -32.59 -1.55
C GLU A 4 -12.57 -31.97 -2.17
N ILE A 5 -12.58 -31.77 -3.50
CA ILE A 5 -11.49 -31.18 -4.26
C ILE A 5 -11.83 -29.79 -4.82
N ALA A 6 -13.06 -29.34 -4.61
CA ALA A 6 -13.51 -28.02 -5.05
C ALA A 6 -12.95 -26.91 -4.14
N THR A 7 -12.54 -25.79 -4.73
CA THR A 7 -12.09 -24.61 -4.00
C THR A 7 -13.28 -23.78 -3.51
N PHE A 8 -13.36 -23.55 -2.21
CA PHE A 8 -14.38 -22.71 -1.58
C PHE A 8 -13.74 -21.61 -0.73
N PRO A 9 -14.38 -20.41 -0.65
CA PRO A 9 -15.54 -19.95 -1.44
C PRO A 9 -15.18 -19.78 -2.91
N VAL A 10 -16.18 -19.93 -3.80
CA VAL A 10 -15.99 -19.69 -5.24
C VAL A 10 -15.75 -18.20 -5.47
N MET A 11 -14.59 -17.87 -6.03
CA MET A 11 -14.25 -16.49 -6.38
C MET A 11 -15.07 -16.05 -7.60
N HIS A 12 -15.67 -14.87 -7.51
CA HIS A 12 -16.51 -14.31 -8.58
C HIS A 12 -16.23 -12.83 -8.82
N VAL A 13 -16.69 -12.34 -9.95
CA VAL A 13 -16.77 -10.93 -10.36
C VAL A 13 -18.16 -10.67 -10.92
N ASN A 14 -18.64 -9.43 -10.88
CA ASN A 14 -19.91 -9.07 -11.49
C ASN A 14 -19.77 -8.85 -12.99
N GLN A 15 -20.85 -9.07 -13.76
CA GLN A 15 -20.88 -8.88 -15.21
C GLN A 15 -20.48 -7.45 -15.63
N GLY A 16 -20.81 -6.45 -14.81
CA GLY A 16 -20.45 -5.04 -15.05
C GLY A 16 -19.05 -4.66 -14.61
N ASP A 17 -18.28 -5.57 -13.98
CA ASP A 17 -16.92 -5.27 -13.53
C ASP A 17 -15.97 -5.19 -14.72
N PHE A 18 -14.93 -4.37 -14.56
CA PHE A 18 -13.88 -4.29 -15.56
C PHE A 18 -13.06 -5.60 -15.58
N LEU A 19 -12.65 -6.05 -16.77
CA LEU A 19 -11.74 -7.21 -16.94
C LEU A 19 -10.49 -7.13 -16.05
N PHE A 20 -10.09 -5.92 -15.74
CA PHE A 20 -8.97 -5.63 -14.87
C PHE A 20 -9.20 -6.05 -13.41
N ASN A 21 -10.40 -5.86 -12.88
CA ASN A 21 -10.78 -6.33 -11.55
C ASN A 21 -10.71 -7.86 -11.47
N ALA A 22 -11.16 -8.52 -12.54
CA ALA A 22 -11.04 -9.97 -12.66
C ALA A 22 -9.56 -10.41 -12.63
N MET A 23 -8.68 -9.72 -13.36
CA MET A 23 -7.24 -10.03 -13.38
C MET A 23 -6.58 -9.83 -12.01
N ILE A 24 -6.90 -8.74 -11.29
CA ILE A 24 -6.41 -8.50 -9.93
C ILE A 24 -6.89 -9.58 -8.97
N THR A 25 -8.18 -9.92 -9.02
CA THR A 25 -8.78 -10.96 -8.17
C THR A 25 -8.11 -12.31 -8.40
N MET A 26 -7.90 -12.68 -9.68
CA MET A 26 -7.17 -13.91 -10.04
C MET A 26 -5.74 -13.91 -9.53
N THR A 27 -5.03 -12.77 -9.66
CA THR A 27 -3.63 -12.62 -9.24
C THR A 27 -3.50 -12.72 -7.72
N ARG A 28 -4.31 -11.98 -6.96
CA ARG A 28 -4.28 -11.99 -5.49
C ARG A 28 -4.62 -13.36 -4.90
N ASN A 29 -5.64 -14.02 -5.48
CA ASN A 29 -6.13 -15.29 -4.95
C ASN A 29 -5.49 -16.51 -5.63
N ARG A 30 -4.52 -16.30 -6.54
CA ARG A 30 -3.82 -17.38 -7.30
C ARG A 30 -4.76 -18.34 -8.02
N VAL A 31 -5.92 -17.84 -8.44
CA VAL A 31 -6.90 -18.62 -9.23
C VAL A 31 -6.77 -18.27 -10.70
N LYS A 32 -7.07 -19.25 -11.56
CA LYS A 32 -6.99 -19.08 -13.02
C LYS A 32 -8.35 -18.79 -13.65
N ARG A 33 -9.43 -18.92 -12.89
CA ARG A 33 -10.82 -18.76 -13.35
C ARG A 33 -11.63 -18.06 -12.28
N LEU A 34 -12.55 -17.20 -12.72
CA LEU A 34 -13.55 -16.56 -11.88
C LEU A 34 -14.94 -16.83 -12.47
N MET A 35 -15.89 -17.03 -11.60
CA MET A 35 -17.28 -17.01 -11.98
C MET A 35 -17.70 -15.56 -12.28
N VAL A 36 -18.49 -15.37 -13.33
CA VAL A 36 -19.14 -14.09 -13.63
C VAL A 36 -20.58 -14.17 -13.16
N CYS A 37 -20.98 -13.20 -12.31
CA CYS A 37 -22.32 -13.15 -11.75
C CYS A 37 -23.07 -11.90 -12.20
N ASP A 38 -24.40 -12.03 -12.33
CA ASP A 38 -25.34 -10.92 -12.41
C ASP A 38 -26.24 -11.00 -11.17
N GLY A 39 -25.96 -10.17 -10.17
CA GLY A 39 -26.54 -10.34 -8.84
C GLY A 39 -26.14 -11.66 -8.19
N LEU A 40 -27.11 -12.56 -7.96
CA LEU A 40 -26.89 -13.90 -7.39
C LEU A 40 -26.76 -15.00 -8.45
N ASP A 41 -27.00 -14.69 -9.71
CA ASP A 41 -27.01 -15.66 -10.80
C ASP A 41 -25.63 -15.78 -11.46
N ALA A 42 -25.14 -17.01 -11.61
CA ALA A 42 -23.92 -17.28 -12.36
C ALA A 42 -24.21 -17.21 -13.87
N VAL A 43 -23.72 -16.17 -14.54
CA VAL A 43 -23.96 -15.94 -15.98
C VAL A 43 -22.82 -16.44 -16.87
N GLY A 44 -21.68 -16.81 -16.29
CA GLY A 44 -20.55 -17.33 -17.04
C GLY A 44 -19.29 -17.55 -16.21
N MET A 45 -18.20 -17.80 -16.92
CA MET A 45 -16.87 -17.95 -16.33
C MET A 45 -15.85 -17.22 -17.21
N VAL A 46 -14.91 -16.54 -16.60
CA VAL A 46 -13.78 -15.91 -17.27
C VAL A 46 -12.50 -16.61 -16.86
N ASP A 47 -11.67 -16.93 -17.86
CA ASP A 47 -10.34 -17.53 -17.66
C ASP A 47 -9.26 -16.47 -17.80
N MET A 48 -8.14 -16.62 -17.08
CA MET A 48 -6.99 -15.72 -17.12
C MET A 48 -6.48 -15.54 -18.55
N THR A 49 -6.47 -16.59 -19.37
CA THR A 49 -6.05 -16.54 -20.79
C THR A 49 -6.96 -15.67 -21.66
N GLN A 50 -8.26 -15.66 -21.39
CA GLN A 50 -9.23 -14.80 -22.10
C GLN A 50 -9.03 -13.32 -21.74
N ILE A 51 -8.82 -13.03 -20.45
CA ILE A 51 -8.50 -11.68 -20.00
C ILE A 51 -7.18 -11.20 -20.63
N LEU A 52 -6.19 -12.06 -20.70
CA LEU A 52 -4.85 -11.74 -21.16
C LEU A 52 -4.78 -11.60 -22.68
N SER A 53 -5.61 -12.32 -23.43
CA SER A 53 -5.76 -12.07 -24.87
C SER A 53 -6.38 -10.71 -25.16
N ALA A 54 -7.20 -10.20 -24.24
CA ALA A 54 -7.77 -8.85 -24.32
C ALA A 54 -6.76 -7.75 -23.91
N PHE A 55 -5.86 -8.06 -22.99
CA PHE A 55 -4.74 -7.18 -22.57
C PHE A 55 -3.45 -7.81 -23.04
N SER A 56 -2.82 -7.36 -24.06
CA SER A 56 -1.59 -7.91 -24.63
C SER A 56 -0.68 -8.74 -23.68
N THR A 57 -0.02 -9.72 -24.22
CA THR A 57 0.75 -10.87 -23.71
C THR A 57 1.69 -10.67 -22.49
N HIS A 58 1.94 -9.43 -22.04
CA HIS A 58 3.03 -9.11 -21.11
C HIS A 58 2.74 -9.39 -19.63
N SER A 59 1.50 -9.20 -19.15
CA SER A 59 1.20 -9.36 -17.71
C SER A 59 1.13 -10.83 -17.27
N HIS A 60 0.61 -11.70 -18.11
CA HIS A 60 0.51 -13.13 -17.82
C HIS A 60 1.87 -13.81 -17.73
N VAL A 61 2.74 -13.48 -18.67
CA VAL A 61 4.10 -14.02 -18.68
C VAL A 61 4.84 -13.62 -17.42
N LEU A 62 4.60 -12.42 -16.88
CA LEU A 62 5.24 -11.94 -15.66
C LEU A 62 4.81 -12.76 -14.42
N THR A 63 3.51 -12.87 -14.16
CA THR A 63 3.00 -13.60 -12.97
C THR A 63 3.33 -15.08 -13.01
N LEU A 64 3.28 -15.72 -14.20
CA LEU A 64 3.70 -17.11 -14.35
C LEU A 64 5.21 -17.29 -14.14
N ARG A 65 6.04 -16.37 -14.62
CA ARG A 65 7.49 -16.42 -14.39
C ARG A 65 7.83 -16.28 -12.93
N ILE A 66 7.18 -15.33 -12.20
CA ILE A 66 7.34 -15.17 -10.75
C ILE A 66 6.98 -16.50 -10.05
N ALA A 67 5.81 -17.05 -10.32
CA ALA A 67 5.33 -18.27 -9.67
C ALA A 67 6.23 -19.50 -9.93
N ARG A 68 6.84 -19.57 -11.11
CA ARG A 68 7.72 -20.69 -11.54
C ARG A 68 9.19 -20.50 -11.19
N SER A 69 9.60 -19.33 -10.72
CA SER A 69 10.99 -19.07 -10.34
C SER A 69 11.42 -20.02 -9.24
N THR A 70 12.55 -20.68 -9.45
CA THR A 70 13.18 -21.61 -8.52
C THR A 70 14.46 -21.05 -7.92
N SER A 71 14.92 -19.89 -8.43
CA SER A 71 16.09 -19.18 -7.94
C SER A 71 15.84 -17.68 -7.85
N ILE A 72 16.70 -16.97 -7.12
CA ILE A 72 16.65 -15.50 -6.97
C ILE A 72 16.97 -14.83 -8.32
N GLU A 73 17.85 -15.39 -9.13
CA GLU A 73 18.22 -14.87 -10.43
C GLU A 73 17.02 -14.91 -11.41
N GLU A 74 16.29 -16.03 -11.45
CA GLU A 74 15.07 -16.15 -12.25
C GLU A 74 13.99 -15.15 -11.80
N LEU A 75 13.82 -15.02 -10.47
CA LEU A 75 12.87 -14.06 -9.89
C LEU A 75 13.27 -12.62 -10.22
N ALA A 76 14.57 -12.28 -10.21
CA ALA A 76 15.07 -10.96 -10.57
C ALA A 76 14.82 -10.64 -12.05
N LEU A 77 15.04 -11.60 -12.95
CA LEU A 77 14.72 -11.44 -14.37
C LEU A 77 13.24 -11.18 -14.62
N ALA A 78 12.36 -11.88 -13.87
CA ALA A 78 10.92 -11.63 -13.94
C ALA A 78 10.57 -10.24 -13.35
N SER A 79 11.09 -9.93 -12.17
CA SER A 79 10.85 -8.68 -11.44
C SER A 79 11.23 -7.42 -12.24
N ASN A 80 12.29 -7.48 -13.04
CA ASN A 80 12.75 -6.36 -13.89
C ASN A 80 11.77 -6.01 -15.04
N LYS A 81 10.83 -6.90 -15.38
CA LYS A 81 9.82 -6.64 -16.41
C LYS A 81 8.64 -5.79 -15.93
N GLN A 82 8.52 -5.56 -14.64
CA GLN A 82 7.41 -4.82 -14.06
C GLN A 82 7.26 -3.39 -14.60
N ARG A 83 8.38 -2.68 -14.81
CA ARG A 83 8.37 -1.32 -15.38
C ARG A 83 7.77 -1.32 -16.80
N GLN A 84 8.16 -2.27 -17.65
CA GLN A 84 7.62 -2.40 -19.00
C GLN A 84 6.11 -2.68 -19.00
N LEU A 85 5.63 -3.46 -18.03
CA LEU A 85 4.20 -3.70 -17.81
C LEU A 85 3.47 -2.39 -17.50
N VAL A 86 3.96 -1.58 -16.57
CA VAL A 86 3.36 -0.28 -16.21
C VAL A 86 3.32 0.66 -17.42
N GLU A 87 4.41 0.78 -18.16
CA GLU A 87 4.50 1.62 -19.36
C GLU A 87 3.48 1.18 -20.44
N SER A 88 3.36 -0.14 -20.65
CA SER A 88 2.37 -0.71 -21.58
C SER A 88 0.92 -0.43 -21.13
N LEU A 89 0.61 -0.59 -19.85
CA LEU A 89 -0.73 -0.33 -19.32
C LEU A 89 -1.12 1.14 -19.46
N LEU A 90 -0.19 2.05 -19.16
CA LEU A 90 -0.42 3.50 -19.31
C LEU A 90 -0.63 3.91 -20.76
N SER A 91 0.20 3.41 -21.69
CA SER A 91 0.06 3.71 -23.13
C SER A 91 -1.27 3.20 -23.70
N ASN A 92 -1.86 2.16 -23.11
CA ASN A 92 -3.18 1.65 -23.44
C ASN A 92 -4.33 2.36 -22.69
N GLY A 93 -4.05 3.47 -21.99
CA GLY A 93 -5.07 4.30 -21.35
C GLY A 93 -5.66 3.72 -20.04
N ILE A 94 -5.01 2.71 -19.47
CA ILE A 94 -5.45 2.11 -18.21
C ILE A 94 -5.32 3.12 -17.07
N ARG A 95 -6.37 3.24 -16.25
CA ARG A 95 -6.41 4.20 -15.15
C ARG A 95 -5.35 3.89 -14.09
N THR A 96 -4.71 4.93 -13.55
CA THR A 96 -3.62 4.81 -12.56
C THR A 96 -4.01 3.95 -11.34
N ARG A 97 -5.25 4.06 -10.83
CA ARG A 97 -5.71 3.24 -9.70
C ARG A 97 -5.58 1.74 -9.99
N PHE A 98 -6.02 1.28 -11.16
CA PHE A 98 -5.92 -0.13 -11.54
C PHE A 98 -4.47 -0.59 -11.73
N ILE A 99 -3.62 0.29 -12.28
CA ILE A 99 -2.18 0.01 -12.40
C ILE A 99 -1.58 -0.21 -11.00
N MET A 100 -1.92 0.63 -10.03
CA MET A 100 -1.46 0.51 -8.65
C MET A 100 -1.89 -0.81 -8.01
N GLU A 101 -3.17 -1.17 -8.14
CA GLU A 101 -3.72 -2.42 -7.59
C GLU A 101 -3.04 -3.65 -8.20
N LEU A 102 -2.83 -3.67 -9.54
CA LEU A 102 -2.12 -4.77 -10.21
C LEU A 102 -0.65 -4.84 -9.77
N ILE A 103 0.04 -3.71 -9.71
CA ILE A 103 1.45 -3.66 -9.34
C ILE A 103 1.64 -4.08 -7.89
N SER A 104 0.74 -3.68 -7.00
CA SER A 104 0.73 -4.16 -5.62
C SER A 104 0.60 -5.69 -5.56
N ALA A 105 -0.36 -6.27 -6.30
CA ALA A 105 -0.52 -7.72 -6.34
C ALA A 105 0.71 -8.45 -6.93
N VAL A 106 1.38 -7.85 -7.92
CA VAL A 106 2.64 -8.39 -8.48
C VAL A 106 3.78 -8.28 -7.47
N ASN A 107 3.90 -7.16 -6.76
CA ASN A 107 4.89 -6.98 -5.70
C ASN A 107 4.71 -8.00 -4.57
N GLU A 108 3.46 -8.18 -4.12
CA GLU A 108 3.14 -9.20 -3.11
C GLU A 108 3.64 -10.59 -3.52
N GLN A 109 3.41 -10.99 -4.79
CA GLN A 109 3.91 -12.28 -5.31
C GLN A 109 5.44 -12.35 -5.36
N ILE A 110 6.12 -11.27 -5.76
CA ILE A 110 7.58 -11.22 -5.79
C ILE A 110 8.15 -11.36 -4.38
N ILE A 111 7.60 -10.59 -3.43
CA ILE A 111 8.07 -10.59 -2.02
C ILE A 111 7.78 -11.94 -1.36
N GLU A 112 6.60 -12.50 -1.60
CA GLU A 112 6.24 -13.84 -1.09
C GLU A 112 7.17 -14.90 -1.67
N LYS A 113 7.48 -14.84 -2.98
CA LYS A 113 8.40 -15.78 -3.61
C LYS A 113 9.83 -15.63 -3.10
N ALA A 114 10.28 -14.40 -2.86
CA ALA A 114 11.58 -14.14 -2.24
C ALA A 114 11.65 -14.75 -0.82
N PHE A 115 10.59 -14.59 -0.02
CA PHE A 115 10.46 -15.20 1.28
C PHE A 115 10.52 -16.74 1.18
N GLU A 116 9.79 -17.37 0.27
CA GLU A 116 9.80 -18.82 0.06
C GLU A 116 11.19 -19.37 -0.30
N LEU A 117 11.98 -18.62 -1.06
CA LEU A 117 13.32 -19.02 -1.50
C LEU A 117 14.38 -18.84 -0.42
N VAL A 118 14.21 -17.88 0.49
CA VAL A 118 15.22 -17.51 1.51
C VAL A 118 14.93 -18.16 2.85
N ILE A 119 13.67 -18.23 3.25
CA ILE A 119 13.29 -18.74 4.58
C ILE A 119 13.10 -20.26 4.52
N PRO A 120 13.66 -21.02 5.48
CA PRO A 120 13.46 -22.47 5.54
C PRO A 120 11.98 -22.85 5.59
N PRO A 121 11.51 -23.82 4.78
CA PRO A 121 10.10 -24.21 4.70
C PRO A 121 9.47 -24.58 6.05
N ALA A 122 10.25 -25.17 6.96
CA ALA A 122 9.80 -25.52 8.31
C ALA A 122 9.35 -24.30 9.14
N LEU A 123 9.79 -23.11 8.78
CA LEU A 123 9.47 -21.86 9.50
C LEU A 123 8.30 -21.08 8.88
N HIS A 124 7.87 -21.43 7.67
CA HIS A 124 6.82 -20.67 6.95
C HIS A 124 5.50 -20.55 7.75
N ASN A 125 5.13 -21.62 8.47
CA ASN A 125 3.90 -21.61 9.28
C ASN A 125 4.06 -20.95 10.66
N HIS A 126 5.29 -20.60 11.03
CA HIS A 126 5.65 -20.07 12.35
C HIS A 126 6.07 -18.60 12.34
N CYS A 127 6.09 -17.97 11.18
CA CYS A 127 6.35 -16.53 11.06
C CYS A 127 5.50 -15.91 9.95
N CYS A 128 5.35 -14.59 10.00
CA CYS A 128 4.61 -13.79 9.02
C CYS A 128 5.46 -12.61 8.60
N LEU A 129 5.82 -12.56 7.32
CA LEU A 129 6.40 -11.36 6.72
C LEU A 129 5.28 -10.38 6.44
N ILE A 130 5.43 -9.15 6.94
CA ILE A 130 4.49 -8.06 6.70
C ILE A 130 5.19 -6.94 5.91
N VAL A 131 4.46 -6.33 5.00
CA VAL A 131 4.87 -5.10 4.31
C VAL A 131 4.15 -3.91 4.92
N LEU A 132 4.79 -2.75 4.86
CA LEU A 132 4.41 -1.56 5.58
C LEU A 132 4.27 -0.36 4.63
N GLY A 133 3.88 0.79 5.15
CA GLY A 133 3.84 2.04 4.40
C GLY A 133 2.99 1.96 3.11
N SER A 134 3.52 2.46 1.99
CA SER A 134 2.78 2.46 0.72
C SER A 134 2.56 1.06 0.13
N GLU A 135 3.47 0.11 0.38
CA GLU A 135 3.30 -1.30 -0.01
C GLU A 135 2.16 -1.93 0.78
N GLY A 136 2.18 -1.77 2.12
CA GLY A 136 1.12 -2.30 3.00
C GLY A 136 -0.27 -1.73 2.71
N ARG A 137 -0.36 -0.55 2.08
CA ARG A 137 -1.63 0.04 1.62
C ARG A 137 -2.02 -0.35 0.20
N GLY A 138 -1.17 -1.06 -0.54
CA GLY A 138 -1.42 -1.34 -1.96
C GLY A 138 -1.41 -0.09 -2.84
N GLU A 139 -0.63 0.92 -2.49
CA GLU A 139 -0.58 2.23 -3.15
C GLU A 139 0.76 2.49 -3.86
N GLN A 140 1.57 1.47 -4.06
CA GLN A 140 2.78 1.59 -4.84
C GLN A 140 2.49 1.63 -6.34
N ILE A 141 3.25 2.45 -7.05
CA ILE A 141 3.11 2.64 -8.50
C ILE A 141 4.26 1.94 -9.25
N LEU A 142 5.43 1.97 -8.67
CA LEU A 142 6.66 1.30 -9.09
C LEU A 142 7.39 0.88 -7.82
N LYS A 143 8.35 -0.04 -7.93
CA LYS A 143 9.17 -0.43 -6.78
C LYS A 143 9.75 0.79 -6.09
N THR A 144 9.53 0.87 -4.79
CA THR A 144 10.13 1.86 -3.88
C THR A 144 11.07 1.15 -2.91
N ASP A 145 11.60 1.90 -1.97
CA ASP A 145 12.32 1.39 -0.81
C ASP A 145 11.49 0.31 -0.09
N GLN A 146 12.18 -0.69 0.43
CA GLN A 146 11.53 -1.75 1.20
C GLN A 146 11.10 -1.18 2.56
N ASP A 147 9.83 -1.44 2.90
CA ASP A 147 9.28 -1.20 4.23
C ASP A 147 8.64 -2.52 4.68
N ASN A 148 9.30 -3.25 5.59
CA ASN A 148 8.84 -4.58 6.01
C ASN A 148 9.19 -4.89 7.46
N ALA A 149 8.48 -5.87 8.04
CA ALA A 149 8.69 -6.37 9.38
C ALA A 149 8.33 -7.87 9.46
N LEU A 150 8.74 -8.52 10.53
CA LEU A 150 8.45 -9.93 10.78
C LEU A 150 7.68 -10.09 12.09
N ILE A 151 6.66 -10.94 12.06
CA ILE A 151 5.99 -11.44 13.26
C ILE A 151 6.37 -12.90 13.40
N ILE A 152 6.87 -13.28 14.55
CA ILE A 152 7.26 -14.66 14.89
C ILE A 152 6.22 -15.22 15.86
N GLN A 153 5.87 -16.50 15.72
CA GLN A 153 5.02 -17.19 16.66
C GLN A 153 5.68 -17.21 18.05
N ASP A 154 4.91 -16.95 19.10
CA ASP A 154 5.41 -16.98 20.47
C ASP A 154 6.01 -18.35 20.83
N GLY A 155 7.16 -18.32 21.48
CA GLY A 155 7.88 -19.53 21.91
C GLY A 155 8.72 -20.23 20.83
N LEU A 156 8.77 -19.70 19.61
CA LEU A 156 9.65 -20.22 18.57
C LEU A 156 11.12 -19.83 18.84
N GLU A 157 11.99 -20.81 18.96
CA GLU A 157 13.43 -20.60 18.99
C GLU A 157 14.03 -20.63 17.57
N TRP A 158 14.47 -19.46 17.10
CA TRP A 158 15.08 -19.32 15.77
C TRP A 158 16.44 -18.61 15.86
N HIS A 159 17.48 -19.38 16.19
CA HIS A 159 18.83 -18.85 16.40
C HIS A 159 19.43 -18.13 15.18
N GLN A 160 19.06 -18.52 13.96
CA GLN A 160 19.57 -17.93 12.72
C GLN A 160 18.66 -16.83 12.17
N CYS A 161 17.68 -16.34 12.94
CA CYS A 161 16.69 -15.36 12.48
C CYS A 161 17.36 -14.11 11.90
N GLN A 162 18.31 -13.51 12.60
CA GLN A 162 18.98 -12.30 12.12
C GLN A 162 19.74 -12.51 10.80
N SER A 163 20.41 -13.66 10.62
CA SER A 163 21.07 -13.99 9.35
C SER A 163 20.03 -14.11 8.21
N ALA A 164 18.96 -14.86 8.43
CA ALA A 164 17.91 -15.03 7.44
C ALA A 164 17.25 -13.68 7.05
N MET A 165 17.07 -12.76 8.01
CA MET A 165 16.53 -11.42 7.75
C MET A 165 17.51 -10.54 6.97
N ASN A 166 18.81 -10.67 7.20
CA ASN A 166 19.82 -10.00 6.39
C ASN A 166 19.81 -10.53 4.95
N ASP A 167 19.72 -11.84 4.77
CA ASP A 167 19.66 -12.49 3.47
C ASP A 167 18.38 -12.08 2.70
N LEU A 168 17.23 -12.03 3.39
CA LEU A 168 15.96 -11.57 2.79
C LEU A 168 16.04 -10.10 2.37
N THR A 169 16.60 -9.23 3.21
CA THR A 169 16.79 -7.80 2.88
C THR A 169 17.69 -7.64 1.66
N HIS A 170 18.80 -8.40 1.60
CA HIS A 170 19.71 -8.38 0.45
C HIS A 170 19.03 -8.92 -0.82
N THR A 171 18.27 -10.00 -0.70
CA THR A 171 17.50 -10.56 -1.82
C THR A 171 16.50 -9.55 -2.37
N LEU A 172 15.73 -8.88 -1.51
CA LEU A 172 14.80 -7.84 -1.95
C LEU A 172 15.53 -6.67 -2.64
N GLN A 173 16.74 -6.33 -2.19
CA GLN A 173 17.56 -5.31 -2.86
C GLN A 173 17.98 -5.77 -4.27
N GLN A 174 18.38 -7.02 -4.44
CA GLN A 174 18.70 -7.61 -5.76
C GLN A 174 17.46 -7.62 -6.68
N LEU A 175 16.27 -7.81 -6.12
CA LEU A 175 15.00 -7.76 -6.85
C LEU A 175 14.55 -6.33 -7.22
N GLY A 176 15.33 -5.31 -6.85
CA GLY A 176 15.11 -3.92 -7.21
C GLY A 176 14.29 -3.12 -6.20
N TYR A 177 14.22 -3.55 -4.94
CA TYR A 177 13.67 -2.79 -3.82
C TYR A 177 14.83 -2.17 -3.02
N PRO A 178 15.13 -0.85 -3.15
CA PRO A 178 16.21 -0.22 -2.41
C PRO A 178 15.99 -0.29 -0.90
N LEU A 179 17.09 -0.13 -0.14
CA LEU A 179 17.01 -0.07 1.32
C LEU A 179 16.21 1.16 1.76
N CYS A 180 15.42 1.00 2.81
CA CYS A 180 14.67 2.10 3.42
C CYS A 180 15.60 3.07 4.14
N PRO A 181 15.61 4.37 3.80
CA PRO A 181 16.41 5.37 4.53
C PRO A 181 16.04 5.46 6.01
N GLY A 182 14.78 5.14 6.37
CA GLY A 182 14.29 5.08 7.74
C GLY A 182 14.62 3.79 8.48
N ASN A 183 15.33 2.86 7.82
CA ASN A 183 15.71 1.55 8.38
C ASN A 183 14.51 0.72 8.89
N VAL A 184 13.38 0.80 8.18
CA VAL A 184 12.14 0.06 8.46
C VAL A 184 12.19 -1.25 7.68
N MET A 185 13.02 -2.17 8.12
CA MET A 185 13.28 -3.43 7.42
C MET A 185 13.59 -4.56 8.42
N VAL A 186 13.36 -5.79 8.01
CA VAL A 186 13.55 -6.99 8.84
C VAL A 186 15.01 -7.24 9.27
N ASN A 187 16.00 -6.66 8.59
CA ASN A 187 17.40 -6.73 9.05
C ASN A 187 17.66 -5.85 10.29
N ASN A 188 16.74 -4.95 10.63
CA ASN A 188 16.76 -4.17 11.86
C ASN A 188 15.92 -4.89 12.94
N PRO A 189 16.50 -5.32 14.06
CA PRO A 189 15.79 -6.03 15.12
C PRO A 189 14.57 -5.31 15.70
N LYS A 190 14.49 -3.98 15.54
CA LYS A 190 13.32 -3.17 15.92
C LYS A 190 12.04 -3.64 15.21
N TRP A 191 12.16 -4.26 14.04
CA TRP A 191 11.03 -4.67 13.19
C TRP A 191 10.85 -6.19 13.13
N VAL A 192 11.48 -6.93 14.08
CA VAL A 192 11.38 -8.38 14.18
C VAL A 192 11.05 -8.76 15.62
N HIS A 193 9.82 -9.20 15.85
CA HIS A 193 9.32 -9.52 17.19
C HIS A 193 8.37 -10.71 17.15
N SER A 194 8.23 -11.41 18.27
CA SER A 194 7.11 -12.34 18.46
C SER A 194 5.77 -11.58 18.57
N GLU A 195 4.66 -12.28 18.46
CA GLU A 195 3.33 -11.68 18.57
C GLU A 195 3.17 -10.90 19.89
N GLN A 196 3.59 -11.51 21.01
CA GLN A 196 3.51 -10.88 22.31
C GLN A 196 4.44 -9.68 22.43
N GLU A 197 5.67 -9.77 21.92
CA GLU A 197 6.62 -8.65 21.91
C GLU A 197 6.13 -7.49 21.05
N TRP A 198 5.48 -7.76 19.91
CA TRP A 198 4.82 -6.73 19.11
C TRP A 198 3.74 -5.99 19.91
N LYS A 199 2.86 -6.71 20.61
CA LYS A 199 1.83 -6.10 21.46
C LYS A 199 2.44 -5.23 22.57
N GLN A 200 3.50 -5.69 23.21
CA GLN A 200 4.23 -4.92 24.23
C GLN A 200 4.89 -3.67 23.62
N THR A 201 5.48 -3.82 22.44
CA THR A 201 6.15 -2.73 21.72
C THR A 201 5.15 -1.65 21.31
N LEU A 202 3.99 -2.04 20.75
CA LEU A 202 2.90 -1.11 20.41
C LEU A 202 2.37 -0.39 21.65
N THR A 203 2.14 -1.11 22.74
CA THR A 203 1.72 -0.50 24.02
C THR A 203 2.73 0.54 24.52
N ARG A 204 4.02 0.24 24.41
CA ARG A 204 5.11 1.14 24.80
C ARG A 204 5.19 2.36 23.89
N TRP A 205 5.00 2.21 22.56
CA TRP A 205 4.99 3.32 21.62
C TRP A 205 3.82 4.27 21.88
N VAL A 206 2.60 3.73 22.07
CA VAL A 206 1.41 4.51 22.39
C VAL A 206 1.58 5.28 23.71
N LYS A 207 2.14 4.66 24.75
CA LYS A 207 2.41 5.33 26.04
C LYS A 207 3.45 6.45 25.95
N LYS A 208 4.48 6.29 25.10
CA LYS A 208 5.53 7.31 24.94
C LYS A 208 5.08 8.51 24.13
N ALA A 209 4.30 8.31 23.09
CA ALA A 209 3.73 9.31 22.18
C ALA A 209 4.74 10.38 21.70
N THR A 210 6.01 9.99 21.49
CA THR A 210 7.02 10.88 20.89
C THR A 210 6.85 10.94 19.38
N PRO A 211 7.37 11.97 18.69
CA PRO A 211 7.29 12.03 17.22
C PRO A 211 7.78 10.76 16.52
N ASP A 212 8.84 10.12 17.01
CA ASP A 212 9.38 8.88 16.46
C ASP A 212 8.43 7.70 16.67
N THR A 213 7.87 7.55 17.89
CA THR A 213 6.94 6.45 18.16
C THR A 213 5.60 6.65 17.48
N VAL A 214 5.14 7.88 17.29
CA VAL A 214 3.96 8.23 16.47
C VAL A 214 4.17 7.81 15.01
N MET A 215 5.38 8.03 14.46
CA MET A 215 5.72 7.58 13.11
C MET A 215 5.75 6.06 13.03
N ASP A 216 6.34 5.37 14.02
CA ASP A 216 6.36 3.91 14.10
C ASP A 216 4.94 3.31 14.14
N ILE A 217 4.03 3.91 14.94
CA ILE A 217 2.62 3.54 14.98
C ILE A 217 1.96 3.74 13.62
N ALA A 218 2.24 4.88 12.95
CA ALA A 218 1.69 5.16 11.62
C ALA A 218 2.14 4.13 10.57
N ILE A 219 3.37 3.66 10.68
CA ILE A 219 3.94 2.63 9.81
C ILE A 219 3.24 1.29 10.09
N MET A 220 3.11 0.89 11.36
CA MET A 220 2.45 -0.37 11.74
C MET A 220 0.94 -0.38 11.45
N ALA A 221 0.26 0.77 11.47
CA ALA A 221 -1.15 0.86 11.10
C ALA A 221 -1.42 0.45 9.64
N ASP A 222 -0.40 0.51 8.79
CA ASP A 222 -0.47 0.10 7.38
C ASP A 222 -0.02 -1.36 7.15
N ALA A 223 0.26 -2.12 8.21
CA ALA A 223 0.77 -3.48 8.10
C ALA A 223 -0.17 -4.39 7.30
N HIS A 224 0.42 -5.11 6.34
CA HIS A 224 -0.24 -6.10 5.48
C HIS A 224 0.60 -7.37 5.43
N ALA A 225 -0.04 -8.51 5.67
CA ALA A 225 0.65 -9.81 5.66
C ALA A 225 0.85 -10.30 4.22
N VAL A 226 2.10 -10.55 3.83
CA VAL A 226 2.45 -10.91 2.46
C VAL A 226 2.91 -12.36 2.32
N ALA A 227 3.60 -12.92 3.32
CA ALA A 227 4.10 -14.29 3.26
C ALA A 227 4.08 -14.97 4.63
N GLY A 228 4.12 -16.30 4.63
CA GLY A 228 4.09 -17.11 5.84
C GLY A 228 2.68 -17.23 6.45
N ASN A 229 2.60 -17.37 7.76
CA ASN A 229 1.33 -17.49 8.49
C ASN A 229 0.67 -16.12 8.69
N ARG A 230 -0.18 -15.75 7.76
CA ARG A 230 -0.86 -14.43 7.74
C ARG A 230 -1.78 -14.19 8.94
N GLU A 231 -2.20 -15.25 9.66
CA GLU A 231 -3.06 -15.12 10.83
C GLU A 231 -2.35 -14.44 12.02
N LEU A 232 -1.02 -14.49 12.09
CA LEU A 232 -0.24 -13.83 13.14
C LEU A 232 -0.36 -12.30 13.16
N LEU A 233 -0.75 -11.68 12.03
CA LEU A 233 -0.94 -10.23 11.98
C LEU A 233 -2.24 -9.78 12.65
N LYS A 234 -3.30 -10.58 12.61
CA LYS A 234 -4.63 -10.17 13.10
C LYS A 234 -4.63 -9.71 14.56
N PRO A 235 -4.08 -10.50 15.53
CA PRO A 235 -4.08 -10.08 16.93
C PRO A 235 -3.20 -8.85 17.18
N VAL A 236 -2.14 -8.64 16.41
CA VAL A 236 -1.27 -7.46 16.51
C VAL A 236 -2.01 -6.19 16.04
N LYS A 237 -2.71 -6.27 14.90
CA LYS A 237 -3.54 -5.15 14.39
C LYS A 237 -4.71 -4.84 15.31
N GLN A 238 -5.38 -5.87 15.84
CA GLN A 238 -6.48 -5.68 16.78
C GLN A 238 -5.99 -4.96 18.04
N HIS A 239 -4.87 -5.40 18.60
CA HIS A 239 -4.27 -4.76 19.77
C HIS A 239 -3.95 -3.27 19.53
N LEU A 240 -3.38 -2.93 18.35
CA LEU A 240 -3.14 -1.53 17.99
C LEU A 240 -4.45 -0.74 17.90
N SER A 241 -5.48 -1.30 17.28
CA SER A 241 -6.80 -0.67 17.19
C SER A 241 -7.39 -0.40 18.57
N ASP A 242 -7.33 -1.39 19.49
CA ASP A 242 -7.84 -1.26 20.87
C ASP A 242 -7.08 -0.21 21.68
N LEU A 243 -5.75 -0.12 21.47
CA LEU A 243 -4.92 0.89 22.12
C LEU A 243 -5.23 2.33 21.66
N MET A 244 -5.71 2.51 20.43
CA MET A 244 -5.97 3.85 19.87
C MET A 244 -7.41 4.31 20.08
N LEU A 245 -8.36 3.40 20.27
CA LEU A 245 -9.77 3.71 20.47
C LEU A 245 -9.98 4.57 21.71
N GLY A 246 -10.66 5.72 21.55
CA GLY A 246 -11.01 6.62 22.66
C GLY A 246 -9.81 7.38 23.29
N GLN A 247 -8.65 7.33 22.65
CA GLN A 247 -7.43 7.96 23.16
C GLN A 247 -7.20 9.34 22.50
N GLU A 248 -8.00 10.34 22.84
CA GLU A 248 -7.98 11.68 22.21
C GLU A 248 -6.59 12.32 22.18
N LEU A 249 -5.82 12.25 23.28
CA LEU A 249 -4.50 12.85 23.37
C LEU A 249 -3.51 12.23 22.38
N ILE A 250 -3.47 10.90 22.30
CA ILE A 250 -2.56 10.22 21.39
C ILE A 250 -3.01 10.44 19.93
N LEU A 251 -4.30 10.46 19.65
CA LEU A 251 -4.84 10.73 18.31
C LEU A 251 -4.51 12.16 17.85
N THR A 252 -4.55 13.14 18.75
CA THR A 252 -4.09 14.51 18.48
C THR A 252 -2.62 14.55 18.08
N GLU A 253 -1.73 13.94 18.88
CA GLU A 253 -0.31 13.86 18.55
C GLU A 253 -0.04 13.02 17.28
N PHE A 254 -0.82 11.97 17.07
CA PHE A 254 -0.77 11.16 15.86
C PHE A 254 -1.17 11.94 14.61
N CYS A 255 -2.17 12.80 14.66
CA CYS A 255 -2.62 13.60 13.53
C CYS A 255 -1.67 14.77 13.21
N ARG A 256 -0.95 15.30 14.20
CA ARG A 256 -0.07 16.49 14.07
C ARG A 256 0.87 16.47 12.85
N PRO A 257 1.55 15.35 12.49
CA PRO A 257 2.40 15.30 11.29
C PRO A 257 1.67 15.63 9.99
N ALA A 258 0.36 15.33 9.86
CA ALA A 258 -0.42 15.70 8.68
C ALA A 258 -0.50 17.23 8.50
N LEU A 259 -0.40 17.99 9.58
CA LEU A 259 -0.49 19.45 9.60
C LEU A 259 0.87 20.14 9.41
N ASN A 260 1.98 19.46 9.72
CA ASN A 260 3.32 20.07 9.70
C ASN A 260 3.81 20.44 8.30
N PHE A 261 3.44 19.69 7.26
CA PHE A 261 3.87 20.01 5.90
C PHE A 261 3.02 21.11 5.30
N SER A 262 3.66 22.21 4.86
CA SER A 262 2.94 23.30 4.20
C SER A 262 2.38 22.84 2.85
N VAL A 263 1.11 23.15 2.58
CA VAL A 263 0.55 22.98 1.24
C VAL A 263 1.21 24.02 0.33
N PRO A 264 1.74 23.63 -0.85
CA PRO A 264 2.51 24.55 -1.70
C PRO A 264 1.62 25.51 -2.51
N LEU A 265 0.81 26.28 -1.79
CA LEU A 265 -0.02 27.37 -2.31
C LEU A 265 0.48 28.73 -1.80
N THR A 266 0.38 29.75 -2.66
CA THR A 266 0.60 31.15 -2.25
C THR A 266 -0.57 31.65 -1.39
N LEU A 267 -0.44 32.84 -0.80
CA LEU A 267 -1.54 33.50 -0.09
C LEU A 267 -2.79 33.71 -0.98
N PHE A 268 -2.57 33.96 -2.27
CA PHE A 268 -3.64 34.11 -3.27
C PHE A 268 -4.16 32.79 -3.85
N GLY A 269 -3.75 31.64 -3.26
CA GLY A 269 -4.23 30.32 -3.69
C GLY A 269 -3.62 29.78 -4.99
N ASN A 270 -2.56 30.40 -5.51
CA ASN A 270 -1.84 29.91 -6.68
C ASN A 270 -0.77 28.89 -6.27
N VAL A 271 -0.46 27.94 -7.16
CA VAL A 271 0.61 26.95 -6.91
C VAL A 271 1.97 27.67 -6.79
N LYS A 272 2.69 27.43 -5.69
CA LYS A 272 4.05 27.95 -5.51
C LYS A 272 4.98 27.33 -6.55
N GLN A 273 5.66 28.17 -7.30
CA GLN A 273 6.69 27.74 -8.24
C GLN A 273 8.04 27.71 -7.53
N SER A 274 8.66 26.53 -7.45
CA SER A 274 10.03 26.36 -6.97
C SER A 274 10.95 25.98 -8.14
N LYS A 275 12.19 26.49 -8.14
CA LYS A 275 13.23 26.06 -9.10
C LYS A 275 13.52 24.56 -8.99
N SER A 276 13.37 23.98 -7.80
CA SER A 276 13.61 22.56 -7.53
C SER A 276 12.38 21.67 -7.80
N GLY A 277 11.26 22.23 -8.28
CA GLY A 277 10.00 21.52 -8.44
C GLY A 277 9.14 21.50 -7.17
N LEU A 278 7.95 20.90 -7.26
CA LEU A 278 6.97 20.82 -6.19
C LEU A 278 6.91 19.37 -5.66
N ASP A 279 7.13 19.21 -4.35
CA ASP A 279 7.01 17.90 -3.69
C ASP A 279 5.54 17.57 -3.41
N ILE A 280 4.96 16.76 -4.30
CA ILE A 280 3.56 16.32 -4.16
C ILE A 280 3.39 15.19 -3.13
N LYS A 281 4.49 14.49 -2.76
CA LYS A 281 4.42 13.48 -1.70
C LYS A 281 4.18 14.16 -0.35
N GLN A 282 4.98 15.16 -0.01
CA GLN A 282 4.87 15.87 1.28
C GLN A 282 3.70 16.84 1.32
N GLY A 283 3.51 17.64 0.26
CA GLY A 283 2.49 18.71 0.25
C GLY A 283 1.10 18.29 -0.21
N GLY A 284 0.94 17.07 -0.74
CA GLY A 284 -0.32 16.58 -1.29
C GLY A 284 -0.73 15.21 -0.73
N ILE A 285 0.04 14.16 -1.02
CA ILE A 285 -0.34 12.78 -0.68
C ILE A 285 -0.30 12.55 0.83
N PHE A 286 0.80 12.92 1.50
CA PHE A 286 1.01 12.63 2.92
C PHE A 286 -0.09 13.19 3.83
N PRO A 287 -0.52 14.47 3.71
CA PRO A 287 -1.60 14.99 4.55
C PRO A 287 -2.92 14.23 4.40
N ILE A 288 -3.27 13.79 3.18
CA ILE A 288 -4.48 12.99 2.96
C ILE A 288 -4.32 11.62 3.60
N VAL A 289 -3.26 10.89 3.24
CA VAL A 289 -3.02 9.52 3.73
C VAL A 289 -2.92 9.48 5.25
N HIS A 290 -2.18 10.39 5.85
CA HIS A 290 -1.96 10.39 7.30
C HIS A 290 -3.19 10.87 8.07
N GLY A 291 -3.88 11.91 7.59
CA GLY A 291 -5.12 12.39 8.19
C GLY A 291 -6.24 11.34 8.12
N VAL A 292 -6.42 10.69 6.98
CA VAL A 292 -7.38 9.58 6.82
C VAL A 292 -7.02 8.41 7.75
N ARG A 293 -5.72 8.09 7.91
CA ARG A 293 -5.25 7.06 8.85
C ARG A 293 -5.59 7.40 10.30
N ALA A 294 -5.42 8.68 10.71
CA ALA A 294 -5.79 9.13 12.05
C ALA A 294 -7.28 8.90 12.33
N LEU A 295 -8.15 9.31 11.41
CA LEU A 295 -9.59 9.07 11.50
C LEU A 295 -9.94 7.58 11.55
N CYS A 296 -9.21 6.74 10.80
CA CYS A 296 -9.42 5.29 10.83
C CYS A 296 -9.08 4.68 12.19
N LEU A 297 -7.97 5.09 12.80
CA LEU A 297 -7.58 4.64 14.14
C LEU A 297 -8.59 5.11 15.21
N GLU A 298 -9.09 6.33 15.09
CA GLU A 298 -10.12 6.89 15.99
C GLU A 298 -11.44 6.11 15.91
N HIS A 299 -11.82 5.66 14.73
CA HIS A 299 -13.12 5.02 14.49
C HIS A 299 -13.05 3.50 14.27
N GLY A 300 -11.91 2.87 14.55
CA GLY A 300 -11.75 1.41 14.45
C GLY A 300 -11.91 0.87 13.02
N VAL A 301 -11.44 1.62 12.01
CA VAL A 301 -11.39 1.17 10.61
C VAL A 301 -10.06 0.48 10.35
N THR A 302 -10.11 -0.79 9.95
CA THR A 302 -8.94 -1.69 9.88
C THR A 302 -8.41 -1.94 8.45
N VAL A 303 -9.12 -1.50 7.41
CA VAL A 303 -8.65 -1.59 6.02
C VAL A 303 -7.41 -0.74 5.80
N ASN A 304 -6.55 -1.14 4.85
CA ASN A 304 -5.28 -0.46 4.66
C ASN A 304 -5.31 0.59 3.55
N ASN A 305 -5.93 0.29 2.41
CA ASN A 305 -5.95 1.19 1.25
C ASN A 305 -6.64 2.51 1.58
N THR A 306 -6.03 3.64 1.21
CA THR A 306 -6.55 4.97 1.58
C THR A 306 -7.91 5.25 0.93
N PHE A 307 -8.18 4.76 -0.28
CA PHE A 307 -9.49 4.93 -0.91
C PHE A 307 -10.57 4.14 -0.18
N GLU A 308 -10.28 2.89 0.19
CA GLU A 308 -11.18 2.05 1.00
C GLU A 308 -11.41 2.65 2.39
N ARG A 309 -10.36 3.20 3.01
CA ARG A 309 -10.46 3.95 4.28
C ARG A 309 -11.44 5.11 4.17
N ILE A 310 -11.33 5.92 3.11
CA ILE A 310 -12.24 7.04 2.86
C ILE A 310 -13.69 6.53 2.71
N GLU A 311 -13.92 5.47 1.94
CA GLU A 311 -15.23 4.85 1.75
C GLU A 311 -15.81 4.35 3.08
N GLN A 312 -15.00 3.68 3.92
CA GLN A 312 -15.41 3.21 5.25
C GLN A 312 -15.75 4.38 6.20
N LEU A 313 -15.00 5.47 6.16
CA LEU A 313 -15.27 6.67 6.96
C LEU A 313 -16.60 7.35 6.55
N VAL A 314 -16.96 7.32 5.27
CA VAL A 314 -18.28 7.77 4.79
C VAL A 314 -19.38 6.85 5.34
N SER A 315 -19.22 5.53 5.23
CA SER A 315 -20.21 4.56 5.74
C SER A 315 -20.45 4.72 7.24
N LYS A 316 -19.42 5.10 7.99
CA LYS A 316 -19.49 5.42 9.43
C LYS A 316 -19.98 6.87 9.72
N LYS A 317 -20.30 7.67 8.69
CA LYS A 317 -20.72 9.06 8.80
C LYS A 317 -19.68 10.01 9.46
N VAL A 318 -18.41 9.65 9.37
CA VAL A 318 -17.28 10.46 9.83
C VAL A 318 -16.92 11.52 8.79
N LEU A 319 -16.96 11.14 7.51
CA LEU A 319 -16.76 12.04 6.38
C LEU A 319 -18.04 12.18 5.57
N GLU A 320 -18.31 13.40 5.10
CA GLU A 320 -19.35 13.64 4.11
C GLU A 320 -18.93 13.12 2.74
N GLN A 321 -19.88 12.62 1.95
CA GLN A 321 -19.65 12.09 0.60
C GLN A 321 -18.88 13.07 -0.29
N SER A 322 -19.26 14.34 -0.29
CA SER A 322 -18.61 15.39 -1.07
C SER A 322 -17.13 15.60 -0.70
N THR A 323 -16.80 15.51 0.58
CA THR A 323 -15.40 15.57 1.06
C THR A 323 -14.62 14.34 0.64
N ALA A 324 -15.22 13.16 0.78
CA ALA A 324 -14.63 11.89 0.39
C ALA A 324 -14.32 11.84 -1.12
N ASP A 325 -15.25 12.29 -1.96
CA ASP A 325 -15.08 12.36 -3.42
C ASP A 325 -13.92 13.30 -3.79
N ASN A 326 -13.87 14.49 -3.16
CA ASN A 326 -12.81 15.47 -3.38
C ASN A 326 -11.43 14.93 -2.95
N LEU A 327 -11.33 14.27 -1.79
CA LEU A 327 -10.09 13.66 -1.31
C LEU A 327 -9.61 12.55 -2.23
N SER A 328 -10.52 11.67 -2.63
CA SER A 328 -10.24 10.55 -3.54
C SER A 328 -9.77 11.05 -4.91
N GLU A 329 -10.43 12.08 -5.46
CA GLU A 329 -10.02 12.64 -6.76
C GLU A 329 -8.67 13.35 -6.67
N ALA A 330 -8.43 14.15 -5.62
CA ALA A 330 -7.13 14.79 -5.41
C ALA A 330 -6.01 13.75 -5.29
N LEU A 331 -6.23 12.67 -4.54
CA LEU A 331 -5.26 11.59 -4.36
C LEU A 331 -4.96 10.84 -5.68
N LYS A 332 -6.01 10.56 -6.49
CA LYS A 332 -5.83 9.97 -7.85
C LYS A 332 -4.95 10.84 -8.73
N GLN A 333 -5.17 12.17 -8.72
CA GLN A 333 -4.39 13.10 -9.53
C GLN A 333 -2.93 13.14 -9.05
N PHE A 334 -2.66 13.19 -7.75
CA PHE A 334 -1.30 13.13 -7.22
C PHE A 334 -0.58 11.85 -7.62
N PHE A 335 -1.22 10.70 -7.54
CA PHE A 335 -0.64 9.43 -7.99
C PHE A 335 -0.37 9.41 -9.50
N LYS A 336 -1.28 9.94 -10.32
CA LYS A 336 -1.09 10.07 -11.79
C LYS A 336 0.16 10.87 -12.11
N TRP A 337 0.32 12.06 -11.53
CA TRP A 337 1.50 12.91 -11.77
C TRP A 337 2.79 12.29 -11.23
N ARG A 338 2.72 11.64 -10.06
CA ARG A 338 3.88 10.93 -9.51
C ARG A 338 4.31 9.76 -10.40
N LEU A 339 3.35 9.02 -10.95
CA LEU A 339 3.66 7.94 -11.90
C LEU A 339 4.31 8.47 -13.18
N ALA A 340 3.70 9.47 -13.82
CA ALA A 340 4.23 10.10 -15.04
C ALA A 340 5.67 10.61 -14.81
N GLN A 341 5.93 11.25 -13.68
CA GLN A 341 7.25 11.73 -13.32
C GLN A 341 8.27 10.58 -13.15
N ARG A 342 7.91 9.52 -12.41
CA ARG A 342 8.82 8.39 -12.18
C ARG A 342 9.15 7.60 -13.44
N LEU A 343 8.26 7.59 -14.42
CA LEU A 343 8.51 6.99 -15.72
C LEU A 343 9.41 7.85 -16.61
N SER A 344 9.26 9.18 -16.53
CA SER A 344 10.07 10.12 -17.33
C SER A 344 11.49 10.32 -16.82
N GLN A 345 11.78 10.00 -15.56
CA GLN A 345 13.07 10.20 -14.92
C GLN A 345 13.70 8.88 -14.46
N GLN A 346 15.02 8.74 -14.68
CA GLN A 346 15.77 7.58 -14.18
C GLN A 346 16.01 7.62 -12.66
N HIS A 347 15.66 8.74 -11.97
CA HIS A 347 15.89 8.94 -10.54
C HIS A 347 14.58 9.15 -9.78
N SER A 348 14.52 8.67 -8.54
CA SER A 348 13.34 8.67 -7.65
C SER A 348 13.01 10.03 -7.01
N SER A 349 12.96 11.11 -7.79
CA SER A 349 12.52 12.42 -7.28
C SER A 349 11.00 12.41 -7.01
N ASN A 350 10.57 12.97 -5.86
CA ASN A 350 9.15 13.18 -5.55
C ASN A 350 8.65 14.57 -6.03
N LYS A 351 9.49 15.32 -6.76
CA LYS A 351 9.21 16.70 -7.17
C LYS A 351 8.76 16.76 -8.62
N ILE A 352 7.60 17.34 -8.87
CA ILE A 352 7.08 17.58 -10.22
C ILE A 352 7.47 18.99 -10.71
N ASN A 353 7.74 19.09 -12.01
CA ASN A 353 8.00 20.40 -12.64
C ASN A 353 6.68 21.00 -13.14
N VAL A 354 6.10 21.91 -12.34
CA VAL A 354 4.83 22.56 -12.65
C VAL A 354 4.88 23.38 -13.95
N LYS A 355 6.07 23.85 -14.37
CA LYS A 355 6.23 24.65 -15.61
C LYS A 355 6.03 23.81 -16.87
N LEU A 356 6.31 22.50 -16.78
CA LEU A 356 6.14 21.57 -17.90
C LEU A 356 4.72 21.00 -18.00
N MET A 357 3.86 21.26 -17.02
CA MET A 357 2.48 20.81 -17.04
C MET A 357 1.64 21.65 -17.99
N GLU A 358 0.67 21.03 -18.64
CA GLU A 358 -0.37 21.73 -19.40
C GLU A 358 -1.23 22.60 -18.47
N ARG A 359 -1.94 23.58 -19.05
CA ARG A 359 -2.78 24.51 -18.29
C ARG A 359 -3.86 23.77 -17.49
N ALA A 360 -4.53 22.81 -18.12
CA ALA A 360 -5.56 22.01 -17.47
C ALA A 360 -5.02 21.23 -16.27
N ASP A 361 -3.87 20.59 -16.40
CA ASP A 361 -3.22 19.85 -15.29
C ASP A 361 -2.77 20.79 -14.16
N ARG A 362 -2.32 22.01 -14.47
CA ARG A 362 -1.99 23.02 -13.43
C ARG A 362 -3.22 23.48 -12.66
N ASP A 363 -4.37 23.64 -13.33
CA ASP A 363 -5.62 24.01 -12.68
C ASP A 363 -6.14 22.87 -11.80
N LEU A 364 -6.05 21.61 -12.26
CA LEU A 364 -6.35 20.43 -11.45
C LEU A 364 -5.42 20.29 -10.24
N LEU A 365 -4.11 20.53 -10.42
CA LEU A 365 -3.14 20.52 -9.34
C LEU A 365 -3.48 21.58 -8.29
N ARG A 366 -3.80 22.80 -8.72
CA ARG A 366 -4.24 23.86 -7.83
C ARG A 366 -5.48 23.45 -7.04
N HIS A 367 -6.50 22.91 -7.72
CA HIS A 367 -7.71 22.42 -7.06
C HIS A 367 -7.41 21.32 -6.05
N SER A 368 -6.63 20.30 -6.42
CA SER A 368 -6.23 19.20 -5.54
C SER A 368 -5.49 19.70 -4.28
N LEU A 369 -4.61 20.70 -4.43
CA LEU A 369 -3.93 21.31 -3.29
C LEU A 369 -4.87 22.12 -2.39
N HIS A 370 -5.92 22.76 -2.95
CA HIS A 370 -6.97 23.40 -2.15
C HIS A 370 -7.79 22.40 -1.35
N VAL A 371 -8.09 21.22 -1.92
CA VAL A 371 -8.73 20.11 -1.18
C VAL A 371 -7.87 19.71 0.01
N VAL A 372 -6.57 19.51 -0.20
CA VAL A 372 -5.62 19.20 0.91
C VAL A 372 -5.62 20.29 1.97
N LYS A 373 -5.57 21.56 1.57
CA LYS A 373 -5.59 22.70 2.51
C LYS A 373 -6.86 22.69 3.38
N LYS A 374 -8.03 22.52 2.77
CA LYS A 374 -9.31 22.42 3.48
C LYS A 374 -9.35 21.23 4.44
N PHE A 375 -8.88 20.07 3.98
CA PHE A 375 -8.83 18.87 4.81
C PHE A 375 -7.91 19.05 6.02
N LYS A 376 -6.74 19.63 5.84
CA LYS A 376 -5.84 19.97 6.96
C LYS A 376 -6.50 20.92 7.96
N GLN A 377 -7.18 21.96 7.50
CA GLN A 377 -7.92 22.88 8.39
C GLN A 377 -9.01 22.15 9.17
N TRP A 378 -9.75 21.26 8.50
CA TRP A 378 -10.77 20.44 9.15
C TRP A 378 -10.16 19.49 10.20
N LEU A 379 -9.03 18.82 9.88
CA LEU A 379 -8.30 17.97 10.84
C LEU A 379 -7.80 18.78 12.06
N GLY A 380 -7.23 19.97 11.82
CA GLY A 380 -6.78 20.86 12.90
C GLY A 380 -7.91 21.25 13.84
N TYR A 381 -9.10 21.51 13.29
CA TYR A 381 -10.29 21.78 14.09
C TYR A 381 -10.78 20.52 14.84
N HIS A 382 -10.88 19.39 14.14
CA HIS A 382 -11.36 18.12 14.70
C HIS A 382 -10.50 17.65 15.89
N TYR A 383 -9.18 17.69 15.75
CA TYR A 383 -8.23 17.27 16.79
C TYR A 383 -7.77 18.42 17.70
N GLN A 384 -8.38 19.61 17.61
CA GLN A 384 -8.06 20.79 18.41
C GLN A 384 -6.57 21.18 18.37
N ILE A 385 -5.89 20.92 17.24
CA ILE A 385 -4.48 21.27 17.03
C ILE A 385 -4.43 22.74 16.62
N ARG A 386 -3.84 23.57 17.48
CA ARG A 386 -3.57 24.99 17.18
C ARG A 386 -2.19 25.09 16.52
N ASP A 387 -2.10 25.87 15.42
CA ASP A 387 -0.84 26.20 14.75
C ASP A 387 0.10 27.03 15.66
#